data_38a4fe3839a09700e3fbe5c3b907c119
#
_entry.id   38a4fe3839a09700e3fbe5c3b907c119
#
_cell.length_a   1.000
_cell.length_b   1.000
_cell.length_c   1.000
_cell.angle_alpha   90.00
_cell.angle_beta   90.00
_cell.angle_gamma   90.00
#
_symmetry.space_group_name_H-M   'P 1'
#
loop_
_entity.id
_entity.type
_entity.pdbx_description
1 polymer ?
#
loop_
_entity_poly.entity_id
_entity_poly.type
_entity_poly.pdbx_seq_one_letter_code
_entity_poly.pdbx_strand_id
1 'polypeptide(L)'
;ILLQEVVGARSGRYYFPAFSGVALSTNEFAWSPRIERHDGLIRIVPGLGTRAVDRVGNDYPVLISPGKPGLRANTSLDEKIKYAPRMMDVIDLEEGSFKSIEVTSLLAEPRFTYPALRSVFSVVENERLSRPSALTSDPAEQELVVTFEGLLSETTFVKQMAAILGILEDELQTPVDVEFACDGKDLYVLQCRAQSYAGDTAPTPIPRDVPIEDVLFRATRHVSN
;
A
#
# COMPACT_ATOMS: atom_id res chain seq x y z
N ILE A 1 23.18 17.66 4.64
CA ILE A 1 21.73 17.77 4.92
C ILE A 1 21.01 17.66 3.59
N LEU A 2 20.09 16.72 3.46
CA LEU A 2 19.18 16.59 2.33
C LEU A 2 17.87 17.30 2.68
N LEU A 3 17.42 18.19 1.81
CA LEU A 3 16.10 18.84 1.89
C LEU A 3 15.32 18.42 0.65
N GLN A 4 14.14 17.87 0.84
CA GLN A 4 13.28 17.42 -0.24
C GLN A 4 11.88 17.96 -0.02
N GLU A 5 11.25 18.47 -1.09
CA GLU A 5 9.86 18.90 -1.06
C GLU A 5 8.95 17.68 -0.85
N VAL A 6 7.96 17.83 0.01
CA VAL A 6 6.97 16.77 0.22
C VAL A 6 6.02 16.74 -0.97
N VAL A 7 5.91 15.60 -1.61
CA VAL A 7 4.94 15.37 -2.69
C VAL A 7 3.52 15.36 -2.13
N GLY A 8 2.59 16.07 -2.78
CA GLY A 8 1.20 16.04 -2.35
C GLY A 8 0.36 17.16 -2.97
N ALA A 9 -0.88 17.21 -2.54
CA ALA A 9 -1.84 18.24 -2.89
C ALA A 9 -2.51 18.78 -1.62
N ARG A 10 -2.91 20.05 -1.67
CA ARG A 10 -3.66 20.66 -0.57
C ARG A 10 -5.14 20.31 -0.66
N SER A 11 -5.71 19.87 0.45
CA SER A 11 -7.14 19.69 0.63
C SER A 11 -7.59 20.29 1.96
N GLY A 12 -8.34 21.38 1.90
CA GLY A 12 -8.69 22.16 3.09
C GLY A 12 -7.43 22.64 3.83
N ARG A 13 -7.29 22.23 5.09
CA ARG A 13 -6.13 22.51 5.95
C ARG A 13 -4.99 21.50 5.81
N TYR A 14 -5.24 20.38 5.13
CA TYR A 14 -4.28 19.29 5.02
C TYR A 14 -3.48 19.32 3.72
N TYR A 15 -2.27 18.78 3.78
CA TYR A 15 -1.40 18.55 2.65
C TYR A 15 -0.91 17.10 2.66
N PHE A 16 -1.11 16.37 1.57
CA PHE A 16 -0.80 14.95 1.49
C PHE A 16 -0.76 14.46 0.04
N PRO A 17 -0.01 13.39 -0.28
CA PRO A 17 -0.10 12.70 -1.55
C PRO A 17 -1.41 11.88 -1.62
N ALA A 18 -1.94 11.66 -2.83
CA ALA A 18 -3.08 10.78 -3.03
C ALA A 18 -2.78 9.36 -2.53
N PHE A 19 -1.55 8.92 -2.74
CA PHE A 19 -1.04 7.67 -2.17
C PHE A 19 0.49 7.68 -2.18
N SER A 20 1.06 6.84 -1.34
CA SER A 20 2.50 6.63 -1.26
C SER A 20 2.80 5.17 -0.96
N GLY A 21 4.04 4.78 -1.08
CA GLY A 21 4.41 3.43 -0.75
C GLY A 21 5.86 3.11 -0.97
N VAL A 22 6.16 1.82 -0.81
CA VAL A 22 7.44 1.23 -1.15
C VAL A 22 7.25 0.11 -2.16
N ALA A 23 8.18 0.00 -3.08
CA ALA A 23 8.22 -1.05 -4.08
C ALA A 23 9.56 -1.74 -4.06
N LEU A 24 9.54 -3.07 -3.95
CA LEU A 24 10.71 -3.92 -3.88
C LEU A 24 10.78 -4.77 -5.15
N SER A 25 11.94 -4.84 -5.79
CA SER A 25 12.12 -5.69 -6.98
C SER A 25 12.10 -7.18 -6.63
N THR A 26 12.39 -7.52 -5.36
CA THR A 26 12.34 -8.89 -4.86
C THR A 26 11.26 -9.03 -3.79
N ASN A 27 10.37 -10.02 -3.97
CA ASN A 27 9.28 -10.32 -3.05
C ASN A 27 9.66 -11.43 -2.07
N GLU A 28 9.79 -11.09 -0.79
CA GLU A 28 10.02 -12.06 0.30
C GLU A 28 8.70 -12.51 0.97
N PHE A 29 7.54 -11.96 0.56
CA PHE A 29 6.21 -12.23 1.14
C PHE A 29 5.26 -12.81 0.11
N ALA A 30 5.54 -14.02 -0.38
CA ALA A 30 4.64 -14.69 -1.30
C ALA A 30 3.38 -15.21 -0.56
N TRP A 31 2.24 -14.56 -0.77
CA TRP A 31 0.93 -15.03 -0.27
C TRP A 31 0.26 -16.08 -1.15
N SER A 32 0.90 -16.42 -2.27
CA SER A 32 0.47 -17.47 -3.19
C SER A 32 1.70 -18.22 -3.70
N PRO A 33 1.64 -19.57 -3.85
CA PRO A 33 2.75 -20.34 -4.41
C PRO A 33 3.03 -20.02 -5.90
N ARG A 34 2.16 -19.26 -6.54
CA ARG A 34 2.34 -18.79 -7.92
C ARG A 34 3.10 -17.47 -8.03
N ILE A 35 3.38 -16.81 -6.90
CA ILE A 35 4.19 -15.59 -6.84
C ILE A 35 5.63 -16.01 -6.63
N GLU A 36 6.49 -15.57 -7.52
CA GLU A 36 7.93 -15.80 -7.46
C GLU A 36 8.65 -14.57 -6.89
N ARG A 37 9.89 -14.75 -6.43
CA ARG A 37 10.65 -13.64 -5.81
C ARG A 37 10.78 -12.44 -6.77
N HIS A 38 11.07 -12.70 -8.03
CA HIS A 38 11.24 -11.66 -9.06
C HIS A 38 9.94 -10.97 -9.50
N ASP A 39 8.77 -11.46 -9.06
CA ASP A 39 7.50 -10.76 -9.31
C ASP A 39 7.36 -9.45 -8.52
N GLY A 40 8.26 -9.18 -7.58
CA GLY A 40 8.32 -7.96 -6.81
C GLY A 40 7.18 -7.79 -5.81
N LEU A 41 7.28 -6.73 -5.00
CA LEU A 41 6.28 -6.37 -4.00
C LEU A 41 6.07 -4.85 -3.96
N ILE A 42 4.84 -4.41 -3.99
CA ILE A 42 4.44 -3.02 -3.70
C ILE A 42 3.61 -3.04 -2.42
N ARG A 43 3.95 -2.16 -1.49
CA ARG A 43 3.13 -1.79 -0.32
C ARG A 43 2.63 -0.38 -0.54
N ILE A 44 1.33 -0.18 -0.56
CA ILE A 44 0.71 1.10 -0.88
C ILE A 44 -0.30 1.49 0.20
N VAL A 45 -0.28 2.78 0.56
CA VAL A 45 -1.16 3.38 1.56
C VAL A 45 -1.72 4.71 1.06
N PRO A 46 -2.87 5.17 1.57
CA PRO A 46 -3.35 6.54 1.33
C PRO A 46 -2.49 7.54 2.12
N GLY A 47 -2.31 8.74 1.60
CA GLY A 47 -1.53 9.80 2.25
C GLY A 47 -0.02 9.54 2.26
N LEU A 48 0.66 10.01 3.31
CA LEU A 48 2.10 9.89 3.49
C LEU A 48 2.55 8.44 3.69
N GLY A 49 3.74 8.11 3.19
CA GLY A 49 4.25 6.73 3.07
C GLY A 49 4.71 6.05 4.36
N THR A 50 4.67 6.72 5.51
CA THR A 50 5.13 6.20 6.81
C THR A 50 4.51 4.84 7.14
N ARG A 51 3.21 4.66 6.89
CA ARG A 51 2.49 3.40 7.14
C ARG A 51 2.77 2.27 6.15
N ALA A 52 3.42 2.56 5.04
CA ALA A 52 3.87 1.53 4.11
C ALA A 52 5.15 0.84 4.59
N VAL A 53 5.97 1.55 5.38
CA VAL A 53 7.25 1.08 5.91
C VAL A 53 7.10 0.55 7.32
N ASP A 54 6.50 1.36 8.20
CA ASP A 54 6.37 1.05 9.62
C ASP A 54 5.10 0.23 9.89
N ARG A 55 5.24 -0.85 10.65
CA ARG A 55 4.10 -1.59 11.18
C ARG A 55 3.51 -0.84 12.36
N VAL A 56 2.54 0.02 12.12
CA VAL A 56 1.89 0.80 13.17
C VAL A 56 0.54 0.16 13.50
N GLY A 57 0.50 -0.64 14.56
CA GLY A 57 -0.75 -1.23 15.08
C GLY A 57 -1.40 -2.25 14.13
N ASN A 58 -2.73 -2.20 14.04
CA ASN A 58 -3.56 -3.09 13.23
C ASN A 58 -3.97 -2.47 11.88
N ASP A 59 -3.18 -1.55 11.36
CA ASP A 59 -3.40 -0.92 10.06
C ASP A 59 -2.41 -1.49 9.04
N TYR A 60 -2.89 -1.87 7.88
CA TYR A 60 -2.10 -2.64 6.92
C TYR A 60 -2.04 -1.93 5.56
N PRO A 61 -0.86 -1.89 4.91
CA PRO A 61 -0.78 -1.47 3.51
C PRO A 61 -1.48 -2.49 2.60
N VAL A 62 -1.97 -2.02 1.47
CA VAL A 62 -2.41 -2.94 0.40
C VAL A 62 -1.18 -3.50 -0.29
N LEU A 63 -1.14 -4.83 -0.44
CA LEU A 63 -0.04 -5.57 -1.05
C LEU A 63 -0.36 -5.91 -2.51
N ILE A 64 0.61 -5.66 -3.39
CA ILE A 64 0.51 -5.93 -4.82
C ILE A 64 1.80 -6.58 -5.28
N SER A 65 1.71 -7.67 -6.04
CA SER A 65 2.86 -8.21 -6.75
C SER A 65 2.84 -7.66 -8.18
N PRO A 66 3.76 -6.78 -8.58
CA PRO A 66 3.73 -6.16 -9.91
C PRO A 66 3.88 -7.16 -11.05
N GLY A 67 4.60 -8.26 -10.87
CA GLY A 67 4.69 -9.35 -11.84
C GLY A 67 3.42 -10.20 -11.94
N LYS A 68 2.60 -10.24 -10.89
CA LYS A 68 1.35 -11.05 -10.82
C LYS A 68 0.21 -10.23 -10.18
N PRO A 69 -0.18 -9.07 -10.74
CA PRO A 69 -1.12 -8.16 -10.09
C PRO A 69 -2.53 -8.72 -9.87
N GLY A 70 -2.89 -9.77 -10.62
CA GLY A 70 -4.16 -10.48 -10.42
C GLY A 70 -4.18 -11.40 -9.20
N LEU A 71 -3.02 -11.74 -8.61
CA LEU A 71 -2.94 -12.56 -7.40
C LEU A 71 -2.95 -11.64 -6.17
N ARG A 72 -4.16 -11.39 -5.64
CA ARG A 72 -4.36 -10.51 -4.49
C ARG A 72 -4.18 -11.26 -3.17
N ALA A 73 -3.64 -10.58 -2.15
CA ALA A 73 -3.52 -11.13 -0.80
C ALA A 73 -4.90 -11.34 -0.16
N ASN A 74 -5.82 -10.38 -0.37
CA ASN A 74 -7.20 -10.42 0.13
C ASN A 74 -8.14 -10.59 -1.07
N THR A 75 -8.92 -11.66 -1.10
CA THR A 75 -9.77 -12.02 -2.24
C THR A 75 -11.25 -11.83 -1.99
N SER A 76 -11.73 -12.16 -0.78
CA SER A 76 -13.12 -11.94 -0.41
C SER A 76 -13.41 -10.49 -0.07
N LEU A 77 -14.69 -10.07 -0.12
CA LEU A 77 -15.12 -8.74 0.27
C LEU A 77 -14.76 -8.46 1.74
N ASP A 78 -15.07 -9.41 2.63
CA ASP A 78 -14.81 -9.27 4.07
C ASP A 78 -13.31 -9.10 4.36
N GLU A 79 -12.44 -9.83 3.66
CA GLU A 79 -10.99 -9.66 3.80
C GLU A 79 -10.54 -8.30 3.30
N LYS A 80 -11.05 -7.84 2.14
CA LYS A 80 -10.72 -6.52 1.58
C LYS A 80 -11.12 -5.39 2.52
N ILE A 81 -12.28 -5.47 3.15
CA ILE A 81 -12.75 -4.49 4.14
C ILE A 81 -11.93 -4.60 5.44
N LYS A 82 -11.75 -5.81 5.95
CA LYS A 82 -11.07 -6.05 7.23
C LYS A 82 -9.62 -5.57 7.23
N TYR A 83 -8.89 -5.79 6.13
CA TYR A 83 -7.47 -5.48 5.99
C TYR A 83 -7.21 -4.21 5.16
N ALA A 84 -8.24 -3.42 4.88
CA ALA A 84 -8.08 -2.11 4.26
C ALA A 84 -7.36 -1.13 5.19
N PRO A 85 -6.51 -0.24 4.67
CA PRO A 85 -5.98 0.88 5.42
C PRO A 85 -7.11 1.75 5.98
N ARG A 86 -7.08 2.03 7.28
CA ARG A 86 -8.09 2.83 7.98
C ARG A 86 -7.57 4.20 8.38
N MET A 87 -6.26 4.31 8.53
CA MET A 87 -5.60 5.53 8.94
C MET A 87 -4.85 6.15 7.77
N MET A 88 -4.74 7.44 7.78
CA MET A 88 -3.97 8.21 6.81
C MET A 88 -3.09 9.22 7.52
N ASP A 89 -1.84 9.29 7.11
CA ASP A 89 -0.89 10.26 7.62
C ASP A 89 -0.86 11.48 6.70
N VAL A 90 -0.98 12.67 7.29
CA VAL A 90 -1.10 13.95 6.60
C VAL A 90 -0.29 15.04 7.30
N ILE A 91 -0.01 16.14 6.61
CA ILE A 91 0.50 17.38 7.22
C ILE A 91 -0.67 18.32 7.43
N ASP A 92 -0.86 18.75 8.66
CA ASP A 92 -1.79 19.81 9.02
C ASP A 92 -1.08 21.16 8.85
N LEU A 93 -1.51 21.93 7.86
CA LEU A 93 -0.87 23.21 7.51
C LEU A 93 -1.20 24.33 8.49
N GLU A 94 -2.30 24.22 9.24
CA GLU A 94 -2.68 25.21 10.24
C GLU A 94 -1.88 25.04 11.52
N GLU A 95 -1.65 23.79 11.93
CA GLU A 95 -0.86 23.47 13.11
C GLU A 95 0.63 23.28 12.81
N GLY A 96 1.00 23.15 11.51
CA GLY A 96 2.38 22.91 11.12
C GLY A 96 2.90 21.55 11.63
N SER A 97 2.02 20.55 11.72
CA SER A 97 2.32 19.28 12.36
C SER A 97 1.92 18.07 11.51
N PHE A 98 2.61 16.97 11.74
CA PHE A 98 2.24 15.66 11.21
C PHE A 98 1.07 15.07 12.02
N LYS A 99 0.08 14.52 11.33
CA LYS A 99 -1.09 13.88 11.96
C LYS A 99 -1.41 12.54 11.34
N SER A 100 -1.80 11.59 12.18
CA SER A 100 -2.46 10.35 11.79
C SER A 100 -3.95 10.49 12.05
N ILE A 101 -4.76 10.41 11.01
CA ILE A 101 -6.21 10.63 11.09
C ILE A 101 -6.93 9.45 10.46
N GLU A 102 -8.06 9.07 11.00
CA GLU A 102 -8.91 8.05 10.39
C GLU A 102 -9.45 8.56 9.05
N VAL A 103 -9.35 7.73 8.01
CA VAL A 103 -9.74 8.07 6.64
C VAL A 103 -11.19 8.53 6.56
N THR A 104 -12.10 7.84 7.24
CA THR A 104 -13.52 8.20 7.29
C THR A 104 -13.77 9.56 7.93
N SER A 105 -13.01 9.90 8.96
CA SER A 105 -13.08 11.21 9.62
C SER A 105 -12.61 12.33 8.70
N LEU A 106 -11.53 12.10 7.93
CA LEU A 106 -11.04 13.07 6.94
C LEU A 106 -12.04 13.30 5.81
N LEU A 107 -12.63 12.23 5.28
CA LEU A 107 -13.62 12.31 4.20
C LEU A 107 -14.91 13.04 4.61
N ALA A 108 -15.24 13.04 5.90
CA ALA A 108 -16.38 13.74 6.45
C ALA A 108 -16.14 15.23 6.73
N GLU A 109 -14.88 15.70 6.63
CA GLU A 109 -14.58 17.12 6.88
C GLU A 109 -15.15 18.02 5.77
N PRO A 110 -15.76 19.17 6.13
CA PRO A 110 -16.28 20.12 5.16
C PRO A 110 -15.17 20.62 4.20
N ARG A 111 -15.47 20.61 2.91
CA ARG A 111 -14.55 21.05 1.84
C ARG A 111 -13.31 20.15 1.66
N PHE A 112 -13.28 19.00 2.31
CA PHE A 112 -12.22 18.03 2.04
C PHE A 112 -12.46 17.37 0.67
N THR A 113 -11.42 17.35 -0.15
CA THR A 113 -11.44 16.69 -1.47
C THR A 113 -10.25 15.76 -1.56
N TYR A 114 -10.51 14.49 -1.86
CA TYR A 114 -9.43 13.54 -1.99
C TYR A 114 -8.90 13.50 -3.45
N PRO A 115 -7.59 13.76 -3.67
CA PRO A 115 -7.03 13.64 -5.01
C PRO A 115 -7.08 12.18 -5.48
N ALA A 116 -7.53 11.95 -6.72
CA ALA A 116 -7.68 10.61 -7.29
C ALA A 116 -8.59 9.64 -6.48
N LEU A 117 -9.69 10.15 -5.89
CA LEU A 117 -10.63 9.38 -5.06
C LEU A 117 -10.99 8.02 -5.69
N ARG A 118 -11.35 8.00 -6.99
CA ARG A 118 -11.76 6.78 -7.70
C ARG A 118 -10.67 5.74 -7.86
N SER A 119 -9.42 6.16 -7.83
CA SER A 119 -8.26 5.25 -7.93
C SER A 119 -7.98 4.56 -6.60
N VAL A 120 -8.22 5.27 -5.49
CA VAL A 120 -7.85 4.83 -4.13
C VAL A 120 -9.00 4.10 -3.43
N PHE A 121 -10.24 4.59 -3.59
CA PHE A 121 -11.40 4.11 -2.86
C PHE A 121 -12.33 3.25 -3.69
N SER A 122 -13.04 2.37 -3.00
CA SER A 122 -14.24 1.69 -3.47
C SER A 122 -15.40 1.96 -2.52
N VAL A 123 -16.62 1.91 -3.03
CA VAL A 123 -17.87 2.00 -2.25
C VAL A 123 -18.35 0.58 -1.97
N VAL A 124 -18.77 0.31 -0.74
CA VAL A 124 -19.43 -0.95 -0.37
C VAL A 124 -20.93 -0.78 -0.59
N GLU A 125 -21.48 -1.47 -1.58
CA GLU A 125 -22.91 -1.46 -1.90
C GLU A 125 -23.40 -2.87 -2.23
N ASN A 126 -24.49 -3.30 -1.61
CA ASN A 126 -25.12 -4.60 -1.88
C ASN A 126 -24.11 -5.78 -1.86
N GLU A 127 -23.25 -5.82 -0.84
CA GLU A 127 -22.23 -6.85 -0.67
C GLU A 127 -21.22 -6.90 -1.83
N ARG A 128 -20.96 -5.78 -2.48
CA ARG A 128 -20.00 -5.63 -3.58
C ARG A 128 -19.21 -4.34 -3.45
N LEU A 129 -18.01 -4.36 -4.03
CA LEU A 129 -17.20 -3.14 -4.21
C LEU A 129 -17.54 -2.52 -5.56
N SER A 130 -17.94 -1.27 -5.54
CA SER A 130 -18.21 -0.45 -6.72
C SER A 130 -17.28 0.77 -6.75
N ARG A 131 -17.22 1.47 -7.88
CA ARG A 131 -16.46 2.71 -7.99
C ARG A 131 -17.24 3.87 -7.40
N PRO A 132 -16.57 4.78 -6.67
CA PRO A 132 -17.21 6.01 -6.24
C PRO A 132 -17.74 6.78 -7.46
N SER A 133 -19.01 7.18 -7.42
CA SER A 133 -19.62 8.00 -8.47
C SER A 133 -19.36 9.47 -8.17
N ALA A 134 -18.78 10.20 -9.13
CA ALA A 134 -18.55 11.63 -9.01
C ALA A 134 -19.85 12.46 -9.06
N LEU A 135 -20.98 11.85 -9.40
CA LEU A 135 -22.23 12.55 -9.77
C LEU A 135 -23.37 12.43 -8.76
N THR A 136 -23.31 11.55 -7.78
CA THR A 136 -24.56 11.15 -7.11
C THR A 136 -24.59 11.15 -5.59
N SER A 137 -23.47 11.33 -4.88
CA SER A 137 -23.53 11.28 -3.41
C SER A 137 -22.37 12.01 -2.76
N ASP A 138 -22.63 12.63 -1.63
CA ASP A 138 -21.59 13.13 -0.73
C ASP A 138 -20.70 11.94 -0.29
N PRO A 139 -19.35 12.03 -0.42
CA PRO A 139 -18.46 10.98 0.07
C PRO A 139 -18.68 10.61 1.54
N ALA A 140 -19.23 11.54 2.35
CA ALA A 140 -19.57 11.30 3.75
C ALA A 140 -20.79 10.38 3.94
N GLU A 141 -21.65 10.22 2.91
CA GLU A 141 -22.83 9.35 2.95
C GLU A 141 -22.56 7.94 2.42
N GLN A 142 -21.36 7.69 1.86
CA GLN A 142 -20.97 6.40 1.30
C GLN A 142 -20.03 5.65 2.23
N GLU A 143 -20.21 4.34 2.33
CA GLU A 143 -19.22 3.47 2.98
C GLU A 143 -18.02 3.31 2.05
N LEU A 144 -17.03 4.20 2.19
CA LEU A 144 -15.80 4.20 1.41
C LEU A 144 -14.72 3.36 2.09
N VAL A 145 -14.10 2.48 1.30
CA VAL A 145 -13.01 1.61 1.74
C VAL A 145 -11.78 1.81 0.84
N VAL A 146 -10.61 1.90 1.42
CA VAL A 146 -9.33 2.01 0.69
C VAL A 146 -8.99 0.66 0.07
N THR A 147 -9.04 0.55 -1.24
CA THR A 147 -8.80 -0.73 -1.94
C THR A 147 -7.78 -0.65 -3.06
N PHE A 148 -7.54 0.54 -3.60
CA PHE A 148 -6.73 0.80 -4.80
C PHE A 148 -7.21 0.04 -6.04
N GLU A 149 -8.43 -0.51 -6.05
CA GLU A 149 -8.93 -1.27 -7.20
C GLU A 149 -8.97 -0.42 -8.48
N GLY A 150 -9.30 0.90 -8.37
CA GLY A 150 -9.26 1.83 -9.50
C GLY A 150 -7.86 2.00 -10.07
N LEU A 151 -6.89 2.21 -9.20
CA LEU A 151 -5.50 2.35 -9.58
C LEU A 151 -5.00 1.10 -10.33
N LEU A 152 -5.36 -0.08 -9.86
CA LEU A 152 -4.88 -1.34 -10.39
C LEU A 152 -5.55 -1.76 -11.70
N SER A 153 -6.83 -1.43 -11.89
CA SER A 153 -7.60 -1.90 -13.04
C SER A 153 -7.75 -0.87 -14.16
N GLU A 154 -7.68 0.43 -13.85
CA GLU A 154 -7.97 1.51 -14.80
C GLU A 154 -6.74 2.32 -15.20
N THR A 155 -5.57 2.07 -14.57
CA THR A 155 -4.35 2.83 -14.85
C THR A 155 -3.18 1.93 -15.25
N THR A 156 -2.10 2.56 -15.70
CA THR A 156 -0.84 1.88 -16.02
C THR A 156 0.11 1.78 -14.83
N PHE A 157 -0.30 2.17 -13.63
CA PHE A 157 0.54 2.25 -12.44
C PHE A 157 1.38 1.00 -12.20
N VAL A 158 0.76 -0.18 -12.18
CA VAL A 158 1.48 -1.43 -11.90
C VAL A 158 2.54 -1.73 -12.96
N LYS A 159 2.22 -1.48 -14.24
CA LYS A 159 3.17 -1.65 -15.35
C LYS A 159 4.32 -0.66 -15.26
N GLN A 160 4.04 0.59 -14.89
CA GLN A 160 5.06 1.62 -14.70
C GLN A 160 5.98 1.25 -13.55
N MET A 161 5.45 0.82 -12.42
CA MET A 161 6.26 0.40 -11.27
C MET A 161 7.11 -0.84 -11.59
N ALA A 162 6.57 -1.83 -12.29
CA ALA A 162 7.34 -2.98 -12.72
C ALA A 162 8.51 -2.57 -13.65
N ALA A 163 8.27 -1.63 -14.57
CA ALA A 163 9.31 -1.12 -15.46
C ALA A 163 10.39 -0.32 -14.69
N ILE A 164 9.98 0.55 -13.74
CA ILE A 164 10.89 1.31 -12.89
C ILE A 164 11.78 0.37 -12.10
N LEU A 165 11.21 -0.64 -11.44
CA LEU A 165 11.96 -1.62 -10.65
C LEU A 165 12.96 -2.38 -11.53
N GLY A 166 12.54 -2.85 -12.70
CA GLY A 166 13.42 -3.57 -13.63
C GLY A 166 14.58 -2.71 -14.11
N ILE A 167 14.33 -1.46 -14.53
CA ILE A 167 15.38 -0.54 -14.98
C ILE A 167 16.38 -0.26 -13.85
N LEU A 168 15.90 0.02 -12.64
CA LEU A 168 16.77 0.34 -11.50
C LEU A 168 17.57 -0.88 -11.04
N GLU A 169 16.97 -2.07 -11.02
CA GLU A 169 17.68 -3.31 -10.70
C GLU A 169 18.76 -3.64 -11.75
N ASP A 170 18.45 -3.47 -13.04
CA ASP A 170 19.38 -3.68 -14.12
C ASP A 170 20.56 -2.70 -14.08
N GLU A 171 20.32 -1.41 -13.80
CA GLU A 171 21.36 -0.40 -13.71
C GLU A 171 22.24 -0.55 -12.47
N LEU A 172 21.63 -0.88 -11.33
CA LEU A 172 22.38 -1.04 -10.06
C LEU A 172 22.94 -2.44 -9.87
N GLN A 173 22.58 -3.41 -10.72
CA GLN A 173 23.01 -4.82 -10.66
C GLN A 173 22.75 -5.47 -9.28
N THR A 174 21.68 -5.05 -8.62
CA THR A 174 21.26 -5.55 -7.32
C THR A 174 19.76 -5.31 -7.13
N PRO A 175 19.05 -6.15 -6.36
CA PRO A 175 17.67 -5.88 -5.99
C PRO A 175 17.52 -4.51 -5.34
N VAL A 176 16.42 -3.84 -5.67
CA VAL A 176 16.16 -2.45 -5.26
C VAL A 176 14.92 -2.31 -4.39
N ASP A 177 14.96 -1.32 -3.53
CA ASP A 177 13.89 -0.81 -2.69
C ASP A 177 13.64 0.64 -3.09
N VAL A 178 12.43 0.96 -3.52
CA VAL A 178 12.04 2.25 -4.09
C VAL A 178 10.91 2.84 -3.27
N GLU A 179 11.10 4.05 -2.76
CA GLU A 179 10.04 4.84 -2.16
C GLU A 179 9.38 5.72 -3.23
N PHE A 180 8.06 5.79 -3.23
CA PHE A 180 7.30 6.56 -4.20
C PHE A 180 6.11 7.28 -3.57
N ALA A 181 5.65 8.34 -4.25
CA ALA A 181 4.40 9.03 -3.93
C ALA A 181 3.71 9.50 -5.21
N CYS A 182 2.41 9.75 -5.14
CA CYS A 182 1.61 10.33 -6.22
C CYS A 182 0.77 11.47 -5.66
N ASP A 183 0.78 12.63 -6.33
CA ASP A 183 -0.03 13.79 -5.93
C ASP A 183 -1.49 13.74 -6.43
N GLY A 184 -1.82 12.66 -7.17
CA GLY A 184 -3.12 12.47 -7.82
C GLY A 184 -3.05 12.65 -9.34
N LYS A 185 -1.92 13.12 -9.87
CA LYS A 185 -1.63 13.27 -11.31
C LYS A 185 -0.34 12.58 -11.68
N ASP A 186 0.76 12.93 -11.02
CA ASP A 186 2.11 12.49 -11.34
C ASP A 186 2.62 11.52 -10.28
N LEU A 187 3.39 10.53 -10.75
CA LEU A 187 4.09 9.55 -9.90
C LEU A 187 5.55 10.02 -9.73
N TYR A 188 5.97 10.10 -8.48
CA TYR A 188 7.31 10.52 -8.07
C TYR A 188 8.08 9.37 -7.44
N VAL A 189 9.31 9.15 -7.91
CA VAL A 189 10.28 8.30 -7.22
C VAL A 189 11.03 9.18 -6.24
N LEU A 190 10.94 8.87 -4.95
CA LEU A 190 11.50 9.68 -3.88
C LEU A 190 12.88 9.21 -3.47
N GLN A 191 13.07 7.90 -3.41
CA GLN A 191 14.31 7.26 -3.01
C GLN A 191 14.46 5.92 -3.72
N CYS A 192 15.70 5.57 -4.07
CA CYS A 192 16.07 4.23 -4.48
C CYS A 192 17.32 3.81 -3.71
N ARG A 193 17.31 2.59 -3.19
CA ARG A 193 18.46 1.98 -2.52
C ARG A 193 18.56 0.50 -2.85
N ALA A 194 19.73 -0.08 -2.68
CA ALA A 194 19.87 -1.52 -2.72
C ALA A 194 18.97 -2.15 -1.63
N GLN A 195 18.17 -3.15 -2.00
CA GLN A 195 17.37 -3.89 -1.06
C GLN A 195 18.30 -4.65 -0.11
N SER A 196 18.07 -4.53 1.21
CA SER A 196 18.82 -5.28 2.20
C SER A 196 18.58 -6.78 2.01
N TYR A 197 19.57 -7.49 1.55
CA TYR A 197 19.48 -8.90 1.22
C TYR A 197 19.85 -9.74 2.45
N ALA A 198 18.92 -10.52 2.93
CA ALA A 198 19.22 -11.61 3.83
C ALA A 198 19.75 -12.78 2.98
N GLY A 199 21.03 -12.67 2.54
CA GLY A 199 21.81 -13.70 1.84
C GLY A 199 21.10 -14.73 0.97
N ASP A 200 21.83 -15.43 0.15
CA ASP A 200 21.40 -16.51 -0.77
C ASP A 200 20.85 -17.79 -0.09
N THR A 201 20.43 -17.69 1.16
CA THR A 201 19.71 -18.75 1.84
C THR A 201 18.31 -18.80 1.30
N ALA A 202 18.08 -19.78 0.40
CA ALA A 202 16.72 -20.19 0.09
C ALA A 202 15.92 -20.29 1.40
N PRO A 203 14.68 -19.75 1.46
CA PRO A 203 13.89 -19.83 2.68
C PRO A 203 13.87 -21.29 3.13
N THR A 204 14.42 -21.55 4.31
CA THR A 204 14.42 -22.90 4.87
C THR A 204 12.94 -23.29 5.01
N PRO A 205 12.48 -24.33 4.33
CA PRO A 205 11.09 -24.74 4.44
C PRO A 205 10.79 -25.02 5.90
N ILE A 206 9.71 -24.46 6.40
CA ILE A 206 9.25 -24.70 7.77
C ILE A 206 9.00 -26.21 7.90
N PRO A 207 9.74 -26.92 8.76
CA PRO A 207 9.56 -28.36 8.92
C PRO A 207 8.12 -28.66 9.32
N ARG A 208 7.43 -29.55 8.60
CA ARG A 208 6.05 -29.92 8.91
C ARG A 208 5.92 -30.96 10.01
N ASP A 209 6.96 -31.79 10.17
CA ASP A 209 6.99 -32.93 11.05
C ASP A 209 8.06 -32.74 12.15
N VAL A 210 7.86 -31.72 12.97
CA VAL A 210 8.71 -31.47 14.15
C VAL A 210 8.21 -32.36 15.28
N PRO A 211 9.07 -33.20 15.89
CA PRO A 211 8.74 -33.98 17.08
C PRO A 211 8.14 -33.10 18.18
N ILE A 212 7.12 -33.57 18.89
CA ILE A 212 6.37 -32.75 19.83
C ILE A 212 7.26 -32.21 20.97
N GLU A 213 8.30 -32.95 21.33
CA GLU A 213 9.30 -32.59 22.31
C GLU A 213 10.21 -31.41 21.91
N ASP A 214 10.31 -31.18 20.59
CA ASP A 214 11.12 -30.06 20.03
C ASP A 214 10.27 -28.81 19.75
N VAL A 215 8.94 -28.89 19.95
CA VAL A 215 8.02 -27.77 19.71
C VAL A 215 7.91 -26.91 20.96
N LEU A 216 8.54 -25.73 20.93
CA LEU A 216 8.41 -24.74 22.01
C LEU A 216 7.05 -24.04 22.01
N PHE A 217 6.53 -23.71 20.80
CA PHE A 217 5.18 -23.20 20.63
C PHE A 217 4.70 -23.44 19.19
N ARG A 218 3.40 -23.48 19.00
CA ARG A 218 2.78 -23.57 17.66
C ARG A 218 1.73 -22.49 17.49
N ALA A 219 1.86 -21.66 16.48
CA ALA A 219 0.84 -20.71 16.06
C ALA A 219 -0.02 -21.37 14.95
N THR A 220 -1.31 -21.51 15.19
CA THR A 220 -2.28 -22.09 14.23
C THR A 220 -3.14 -21.02 13.56
N ARG A 221 -2.98 -19.75 13.94
CA ARG A 221 -3.65 -18.57 13.36
C ARG A 221 -2.63 -17.46 13.20
N HIS A 222 -2.98 -16.42 12.44
CA HIS A 222 -2.11 -15.27 12.22
C HIS A 222 -1.53 -14.76 13.54
N VAL A 223 -0.20 -14.81 13.65
CA VAL A 223 0.52 -14.16 14.72
C VAL A 223 0.65 -12.70 14.30
N SER A 224 -0.14 -11.82 14.92
CA SER A 224 0.13 -10.39 14.89
C SER A 224 1.31 -10.13 15.82
N ASN A 225 2.42 -9.63 15.26
CA ASN A 225 3.51 -9.09 16.06
C ASN A 225 3.14 -7.70 16.57
#